data_9145aa11b69b7ae86ccfce27251253cf
#
_entry.id   9145aa11b69b7ae86ccfce27251253cf
#
_cell.length_a   1.000
_cell.length_b   1.000
_cell.length_c   1.000
_cell.angle_alpha   90.00
_cell.angle_beta   90.00
_cell.angle_gamma   90.00
#
_symmetry.space_group_name_H-M   'P 1'
#
loop_
_entity.id
_entity.type
_entity.pdbx_description
1 polymer ?
#
loop_
_entity_poly.entity_id
_entity_poly.type
_entity_poly.pdbx_seq_one_letter_code
_entity_poly.pdbx_strand_id
1 'polypeptide(L)'
;YGFCGRLFDEYRAYNLDSSFVYAQRKEELAHRMDKLDYLDDAAMNMAEVMGTTGMYKEALELLGQIDKKTLPDYLYGYYYHLYRTIYGLMGDYAVTEKVKKEYYRMTDLYRDSLLQVNASDSLGHVLVMADKCIVHAQYDEAIRMLMEYYNKPSLDDHSKAMLTYTLSEGYRLKGDKQGQKHYLALSAIADLKSA
;
A
#
# COMPACT_ATOMS: atom_id res chain seq x y z
N TYR A 1 -7.82 -14.78 -16.46
CA TYR A 1 -7.15 -13.64 -15.87
C TYR A 1 -7.63 -13.40 -14.42
N GLY A 2 -8.88 -13.09 -14.18
CA GLY A 2 -9.41 -12.77 -12.84
C GLY A 2 -9.26 -13.87 -11.78
N PHE A 3 -9.26 -15.17 -12.17
CA PHE A 3 -8.96 -16.26 -11.24
C PHE A 3 -7.50 -16.22 -10.74
N CYS A 4 -6.54 -15.93 -11.63
CA CYS A 4 -5.14 -15.75 -11.22
C CYS A 4 -4.96 -14.51 -10.34
N GLY A 5 -5.74 -13.44 -10.57
CA GLY A 5 -5.74 -12.27 -9.70
C GLY A 5 -6.16 -12.61 -8.27
N ARG A 6 -7.27 -13.34 -8.09
CA ARG A 6 -7.69 -13.78 -6.75
C ARG A 6 -6.64 -14.67 -6.05
N LEU A 7 -5.98 -15.56 -6.79
CA LEU A 7 -4.91 -16.38 -6.23
C LEU A 7 -3.66 -15.55 -5.89
N PHE A 8 -3.34 -14.55 -6.70
CA PHE A 8 -2.28 -13.59 -6.37
C PHE A 8 -2.58 -12.87 -5.05
N ASP A 9 -3.79 -12.32 -4.91
CA ASP A 9 -4.22 -11.61 -3.69
C ASP A 9 -4.19 -12.52 -2.46
N GLU A 10 -4.62 -13.77 -2.61
CA GLU A 10 -4.60 -14.75 -1.54
C GLU A 10 -3.17 -15.08 -1.08
N TYR A 11 -2.25 -15.34 -2.03
CA TYR A 11 -0.90 -15.77 -1.70
C TYR A 11 0.04 -14.64 -1.26
N ARG A 12 -0.17 -13.40 -1.70
CA ARG A 12 0.77 -12.29 -1.45
C ARG A 12 1.04 -11.99 0.03
N ALA A 13 0.13 -12.39 0.92
CA ALA A 13 0.27 -12.17 2.36
C ALA A 13 1.19 -13.19 3.06
N TYR A 14 1.39 -14.41 2.48
CA TYR A 14 2.10 -15.49 3.17
C TYR A 14 2.98 -16.38 2.28
N ASN A 15 2.86 -16.31 0.96
CA ASN A 15 3.65 -17.13 0.03
C ASN A 15 3.99 -16.34 -1.24
N LEU A 16 5.06 -15.56 -1.18
CA LEU A 16 5.50 -14.69 -2.27
C LEU A 16 5.89 -15.45 -3.54
N ASP A 17 6.44 -16.66 -3.44
CA ASP A 17 6.79 -17.48 -4.62
C ASP A 17 5.52 -17.85 -5.40
N SER A 18 4.48 -18.35 -4.70
CA SER A 18 3.19 -18.65 -5.33
C SER A 18 2.53 -17.39 -5.91
N SER A 19 2.57 -16.28 -5.18
CA SER A 19 2.06 -14.99 -5.65
C SER A 19 2.75 -14.57 -6.95
N PHE A 20 4.08 -14.65 -7.02
CA PHE A 20 4.84 -14.33 -8.23
C PHE A 20 4.46 -15.22 -9.42
N VAL A 21 4.30 -16.52 -9.22
CA VAL A 21 3.84 -17.46 -10.27
C VAL A 21 2.47 -17.04 -10.82
N TYR A 22 1.53 -16.61 -9.97
CA TYR A 22 0.23 -16.15 -10.44
C TYR A 22 0.27 -14.78 -11.12
N ALA A 23 1.18 -13.89 -10.73
CA ALA A 23 1.43 -12.64 -11.45
C ALA A 23 1.99 -12.90 -12.86
N GLN A 24 2.96 -13.81 -13.01
CA GLN A 24 3.46 -14.25 -14.32
C GLN A 24 2.35 -14.89 -15.17
N ARG A 25 1.48 -15.69 -14.56
CA ARG A 25 0.35 -16.30 -15.25
C ARG A 25 -0.66 -15.26 -15.74
N LYS A 26 -0.85 -14.16 -14.97
CA LYS A 26 -1.67 -13.01 -15.42
C LYS A 26 -1.04 -12.37 -16.66
N GLU A 27 0.28 -12.15 -16.66
CA GLU A 27 1.00 -11.59 -17.81
C GLU A 27 0.83 -12.45 -19.08
N GLU A 28 1.05 -13.77 -18.99
CA GLU A 28 0.83 -14.68 -20.11
C GLU A 28 -0.59 -14.61 -20.68
N LEU A 29 -1.58 -14.54 -19.79
CA LEU A 29 -2.99 -14.43 -20.18
C LEU A 29 -3.29 -13.07 -20.79
N ALA A 30 -2.71 -11.98 -20.28
CA ALA A 30 -2.86 -10.64 -20.82
C ALA A 30 -2.32 -10.53 -22.24
N HIS A 31 -1.14 -11.12 -22.50
CA HIS A 31 -0.58 -11.24 -23.86
C HIS A 31 -1.50 -12.00 -24.82
N ARG A 32 -2.07 -13.13 -24.37
CA ARG A 32 -3.02 -13.91 -25.21
C ARG A 32 -4.31 -13.17 -25.51
N MET A 33 -4.72 -12.27 -24.61
CA MET A 33 -5.96 -11.49 -24.74
C MET A 33 -5.73 -10.18 -25.48
N ASP A 34 -4.47 -9.80 -25.75
CA ASP A 34 -4.07 -8.52 -26.34
C ASP A 34 -4.65 -7.32 -25.57
N LYS A 35 -4.50 -7.36 -24.22
CA LYS A 35 -5.07 -6.37 -23.29
C LYS A 35 -3.93 -5.63 -22.56
N LEU A 36 -3.69 -4.36 -22.95
CA LEU A 36 -2.62 -3.54 -22.38
C LEU A 36 -2.85 -3.26 -20.89
N ASP A 37 -4.08 -2.94 -20.50
CA ASP A 37 -4.45 -2.69 -19.10
C ASP A 37 -4.22 -3.92 -18.20
N TYR A 38 -4.37 -5.12 -18.75
CA TYR A 38 -4.06 -6.36 -18.03
C TYR A 38 -2.55 -6.64 -17.95
N LEU A 39 -1.78 -6.22 -18.96
CA LEU A 39 -0.31 -6.29 -18.92
C LEU A 39 0.23 -5.35 -17.84
N ASP A 40 -0.25 -4.11 -17.80
CA ASP A 40 0.13 -3.13 -16.78
C ASP A 40 -0.20 -3.62 -15.37
N ASP A 41 -1.41 -4.17 -15.15
CA ASP A 41 -1.82 -4.74 -13.87
C ASP A 41 -0.97 -5.96 -13.47
N ALA A 42 -0.63 -6.85 -14.42
CA ALA A 42 0.27 -7.99 -14.15
C ALA A 42 1.70 -7.52 -13.80
N ALA A 43 2.22 -6.53 -14.54
CA ALA A 43 3.52 -5.93 -14.26
C ALA A 43 3.58 -5.29 -12.87
N MET A 44 2.51 -4.59 -12.45
CA MET A 44 2.40 -4.05 -11.09
C MET A 44 2.37 -5.15 -10.03
N ASN A 45 1.67 -6.26 -10.25
CA ASN A 45 1.68 -7.39 -9.32
C ASN A 45 3.09 -8.00 -9.17
N MET A 46 3.83 -8.16 -10.27
CA MET A 46 5.22 -8.63 -10.20
C MET A 46 6.12 -7.64 -9.47
N ALA A 47 5.96 -6.34 -9.74
CA ALA A 47 6.71 -5.29 -9.04
C ALA A 47 6.41 -5.25 -7.53
N GLU A 48 5.19 -5.55 -7.10
CA GLU A 48 4.84 -5.68 -5.68
C GLU A 48 5.64 -6.80 -5.01
N VAL A 49 5.67 -7.99 -5.61
CA VAL A 49 6.44 -9.11 -5.08
C VAL A 49 7.94 -8.82 -5.08
N MET A 50 8.48 -8.27 -6.16
CA MET A 50 9.89 -7.86 -6.25
C MET A 50 10.25 -6.84 -5.18
N GLY A 51 9.40 -5.81 -5.00
CA GLY A 51 9.60 -4.79 -3.96
C GLY A 51 9.57 -5.38 -2.55
N THR A 52 8.65 -6.31 -2.27
CA THR A 52 8.54 -7.00 -0.98
C THR A 52 9.74 -7.89 -0.69
N THR A 53 10.33 -8.50 -1.72
CA THR A 53 11.52 -9.37 -1.61
C THR A 53 12.85 -8.61 -1.64
N GLY A 54 12.83 -7.28 -1.75
CA GLY A 54 14.03 -6.43 -1.76
C GLY A 54 14.66 -6.21 -3.13
N MET A 55 14.05 -6.68 -4.21
CA MET A 55 14.45 -6.45 -5.59
C MET A 55 13.95 -5.08 -6.08
N TYR A 56 14.33 -4.03 -5.35
CA TYR A 56 13.78 -2.68 -5.54
C TYR A 56 14.06 -2.10 -6.92
N LYS A 57 15.27 -2.33 -7.44
CA LYS A 57 15.67 -1.79 -8.74
C LYS A 57 14.84 -2.41 -9.86
N GLU A 58 14.72 -3.72 -9.86
CA GLU A 58 13.93 -4.49 -10.83
C GLU A 58 12.44 -4.10 -10.77
N ALA A 59 11.92 -3.95 -9.56
CA ALA A 59 10.56 -3.48 -9.36
C ALA A 59 10.32 -2.07 -9.95
N LEU A 60 11.24 -1.13 -9.71
CA LEU A 60 11.14 0.23 -10.26
C LEU A 60 11.35 0.26 -11.77
N GLU A 61 12.23 -0.58 -12.33
CA GLU A 61 12.41 -0.73 -13.78
C GLU A 61 11.15 -1.25 -14.45
N LEU A 62 10.48 -2.24 -13.84
CA LEU A 62 9.24 -2.79 -14.35
C LEU A 62 8.10 -1.75 -14.32
N LEU A 63 7.93 -1.05 -13.20
CA LEU A 63 6.96 0.04 -13.10
C LEU A 63 7.25 1.20 -14.06
N GLY A 64 8.53 1.47 -14.32
CA GLY A 64 8.96 2.53 -15.24
C GLY A 64 8.63 2.25 -16.72
N GLN A 65 8.32 1.02 -17.09
CA GLN A 65 7.89 0.64 -18.45
C GLN A 65 6.41 0.94 -18.71
N ILE A 66 5.61 1.15 -17.66
CA ILE A 66 4.19 1.44 -17.77
C ILE A 66 4.00 2.89 -18.27
N ASP A 67 3.34 3.05 -19.41
CA ASP A 67 2.99 4.37 -19.91
C ASP A 67 1.79 4.93 -19.14
N LYS A 68 2.05 5.89 -18.27
CA LYS A 68 1.01 6.56 -17.48
C LYS A 68 -0.11 7.18 -18.33
N LYS A 69 0.14 7.53 -19.59
CA LYS A 69 -0.89 8.17 -20.43
C LYS A 69 -1.95 7.18 -20.88
N THR A 70 -1.62 5.91 -20.92
CA THR A 70 -2.53 4.83 -21.33
C THR A 70 -3.07 4.06 -20.13
N LEU A 71 -2.54 4.30 -18.93
CA LEU A 71 -2.96 3.62 -17.71
C LEU A 71 -4.40 4.00 -17.35
N PRO A 72 -5.32 3.05 -17.15
CA PRO A 72 -6.68 3.32 -16.71
C PRO A 72 -6.75 3.98 -15.33
N ASP A 73 -7.74 4.85 -15.11
CA ASP A 73 -7.90 5.62 -13.87
C ASP A 73 -7.93 4.73 -12.60
N TYR A 74 -8.55 3.55 -12.68
CA TYR A 74 -8.66 2.64 -11.56
C TYR A 74 -7.32 2.02 -11.11
N LEU A 75 -6.27 2.06 -11.96
CA LEU A 75 -4.94 1.54 -11.66
C LEU A 75 -3.98 2.60 -11.07
N TYR A 76 -4.27 3.89 -11.18
CA TYR A 76 -3.38 4.94 -10.66
C TYR A 76 -3.12 4.81 -9.16
N GLY A 77 -4.14 4.48 -8.37
CA GLY A 77 -3.99 4.29 -6.93
C GLY A 77 -2.97 3.19 -6.61
N TYR A 78 -3.07 2.04 -7.29
CA TYR A 78 -2.15 0.93 -7.10
C TYR A 78 -0.74 1.27 -7.61
N TYR A 79 -0.61 1.88 -8.78
CA TYR A 79 0.65 2.33 -9.34
C TYR A 79 1.43 3.26 -8.39
N TYR A 80 0.78 4.30 -7.86
CA TYR A 80 1.44 5.22 -6.93
C TYR A 80 1.71 4.59 -5.56
N HIS A 81 0.84 3.66 -5.12
CA HIS A 81 1.06 2.91 -3.89
C HIS A 81 2.36 2.09 -3.96
N LEU A 82 2.61 1.41 -5.07
CA LEU A 82 3.82 0.62 -5.27
C LEU A 82 5.08 1.49 -5.21
N TYR A 83 5.11 2.60 -5.95
CA TYR A 83 6.24 3.54 -5.89
C TYR A 83 6.48 4.06 -4.47
N ARG A 84 5.41 4.49 -3.78
CA ARG A 84 5.50 4.94 -2.39
C ARG A 84 6.10 3.87 -1.49
N THR A 85 5.63 2.64 -1.61
CA THR A 85 6.08 1.52 -0.77
C THR A 85 7.53 1.16 -1.06
N ILE A 86 7.91 1.01 -2.33
CA ILE A 86 9.28 0.64 -2.72
C ILE A 86 10.26 1.73 -2.27
N TYR A 87 10.00 3.01 -2.53
CA TYR A 87 10.87 4.09 -2.06
C TYR A 87 10.92 4.19 -0.54
N GLY A 88 9.83 3.91 0.16
CA GLY A 88 9.81 3.83 1.62
C GLY A 88 10.76 2.75 2.15
N LEU A 89 10.66 1.53 1.62
CA LEU A 89 11.55 0.43 1.96
C LEU A 89 13.01 0.73 1.61
N MET A 90 13.29 1.32 0.45
CA MET A 90 14.63 1.77 0.10
C MET A 90 15.17 2.81 1.09
N GLY A 91 14.32 3.69 1.59
CA GLY A 91 14.65 4.67 2.63
C GLY A 91 14.99 4.01 3.96
N ASP A 92 14.23 3.00 4.36
CA ASP A 92 14.45 2.26 5.62
C ASP A 92 15.79 1.51 5.61
N TYR A 93 16.21 0.98 4.46
CA TYR A 93 17.46 0.23 4.30
C TYR A 93 18.62 1.07 3.74
N ALA A 94 18.45 2.38 3.54
CA ALA A 94 19.50 3.24 3.01
C ALA A 94 20.69 3.37 3.98
N VAL A 95 21.91 3.19 3.45
CA VAL A 95 23.16 3.21 4.24
C VAL A 95 23.55 4.62 4.68
N THR A 96 23.23 5.64 3.88
CA THR A 96 23.63 7.03 4.15
C THR A 96 22.42 7.94 4.32
N GLU A 97 22.53 8.91 5.23
CA GLU A 97 21.46 9.88 5.47
C GLU A 97 21.08 10.71 4.23
N LYS A 98 22.04 10.95 3.33
CA LYS A 98 21.77 11.66 2.07
C LYS A 98 20.83 10.86 1.17
N VAL A 99 21.12 9.57 0.99
CA VAL A 99 20.31 8.65 0.15
C VAL A 99 18.97 8.40 0.81
N LYS A 100 18.95 8.21 2.13
CA LYS A 100 17.71 8.04 2.92
C LYS A 100 16.74 9.21 2.73
N LYS A 101 17.23 10.44 2.84
CA LYS A 101 16.42 11.65 2.64
C LYS A 101 15.85 11.73 1.22
N GLU A 102 16.63 11.33 0.20
CA GLU A 102 16.15 11.34 -1.17
C GLU A 102 15.04 10.31 -1.39
N TYR A 103 15.17 9.10 -0.87
CA TYR A 103 14.12 8.08 -0.98
C TYR A 103 12.85 8.49 -0.23
N TYR A 104 12.92 9.06 0.96
CA TYR A 104 11.74 9.56 1.66
C TYR A 104 11.11 10.77 0.95
N ARG A 105 11.90 11.63 0.30
CA ARG A 105 11.35 12.67 -0.57
C ARG A 105 10.54 12.08 -1.72
N MET A 106 11.02 11.00 -2.34
CA MET A 106 10.26 10.28 -3.38
C MET A 106 8.99 9.64 -2.80
N THR A 107 9.08 9.05 -1.61
CA THR A 107 7.92 8.49 -0.90
C THR A 107 6.84 9.56 -0.69
N ASP A 108 7.21 10.76 -0.24
CA ASP A 108 6.27 11.88 -0.05
C ASP A 108 5.66 12.36 -1.37
N LEU A 109 6.42 12.42 -2.45
CA LEU A 109 5.92 12.75 -3.78
C LEU A 109 4.80 11.79 -4.21
N TYR A 110 5.00 10.49 -4.00
CA TYR A 110 3.98 9.48 -4.36
C TYR A 110 2.81 9.42 -3.37
N ARG A 111 2.99 9.81 -2.09
CA ARG A 111 1.87 10.08 -1.17
C ARG A 111 0.99 11.20 -1.70
N ASP A 112 1.57 12.29 -2.14
CA ASP A 112 0.82 13.42 -2.71
C ASP A 112 0.08 13.01 -3.99
N SER A 113 0.70 12.18 -4.83
CA SER A 113 0.03 11.62 -6.01
C SER A 113 -1.16 10.73 -5.63
N LEU A 114 -1.04 9.89 -4.59
CA LEU A 114 -2.13 9.08 -4.06
C LEU A 114 -3.29 9.94 -3.55
N LEU A 115 -3.00 11.04 -2.86
CA LEU A 115 -4.02 11.96 -2.36
C LEU A 115 -4.80 12.66 -3.48
N GLN A 116 -4.18 12.84 -4.65
CA GLN A 116 -4.85 13.43 -5.82
C GLN A 116 -5.82 12.45 -6.52
N VAL A 117 -5.52 11.14 -6.50
CA VAL A 117 -6.34 10.13 -7.20
C VAL A 117 -7.37 9.46 -6.29
N ASN A 118 -7.17 9.46 -4.99
CA ASN A 118 -8.13 8.92 -4.03
C ASN A 118 -9.22 9.96 -3.70
N ALA A 119 -10.48 9.55 -3.73
CA ALA A 119 -11.57 10.41 -3.27
C ALA A 119 -11.34 10.85 -1.81
N SER A 120 -11.53 12.12 -1.52
CA SER A 120 -11.19 12.74 -0.23
C SER A 120 -11.92 12.14 0.99
N ASP A 121 -13.06 11.50 0.76
CA ASP A 121 -13.87 10.82 1.77
C ASP A 121 -13.63 9.30 1.83
N SER A 122 -12.72 8.77 1.00
CA SER A 122 -12.38 7.35 0.97
C SER A 122 -11.46 6.93 2.11
N LEU A 123 -11.53 5.64 2.48
CA LEU A 123 -10.61 5.03 3.45
C LEU A 123 -9.15 5.19 3.00
N GLY A 124 -8.88 4.94 1.71
CA GLY A 124 -7.53 5.07 1.15
C GLY A 124 -6.94 6.46 1.32
N HIS A 125 -7.74 7.51 1.09
CA HIS A 125 -7.31 8.89 1.30
C HIS A 125 -6.95 9.17 2.77
N VAL A 126 -7.82 8.78 3.70
CA VAL A 126 -7.60 9.00 5.14
C VAL A 126 -6.37 8.25 5.64
N LEU A 127 -6.17 7.00 5.21
CA LEU A 127 -4.98 6.22 5.58
C LEU A 127 -3.68 6.86 5.06
N VAL A 128 -3.66 7.34 3.82
CA VAL A 128 -2.48 8.02 3.25
C VAL A 128 -2.21 9.36 3.95
N MET A 129 -3.26 10.14 4.27
CA MET A 129 -3.11 11.38 5.03
C MET A 129 -2.59 11.13 6.44
N ALA A 130 -3.13 10.12 7.13
CA ALA A 130 -2.65 9.74 8.46
C ALA A 130 -1.20 9.28 8.44
N ASP A 131 -0.81 8.45 7.46
CA ASP A 131 0.57 8.03 7.24
C ASP A 131 1.49 9.24 6.99
N LYS A 132 1.08 10.19 6.17
CA LYS A 132 1.81 11.45 5.96
C LYS A 132 1.99 12.23 7.26
N CYS A 133 0.95 12.39 8.06
CA CYS A 133 1.03 13.06 9.37
C CYS A 133 1.96 12.31 10.33
N ILE A 134 1.89 10.97 10.35
CA ILE A 134 2.75 10.14 11.21
C ILE A 134 4.23 10.32 10.89
N VAL A 135 4.63 10.28 9.62
CA VAL A 135 6.04 10.44 9.24
C VAL A 135 6.57 11.85 9.50
N HIS A 136 5.69 12.84 9.55
CA HIS A 136 6.03 14.22 9.93
C HIS A 136 5.84 14.50 11.43
N ALA A 137 5.71 13.47 12.26
CA ALA A 137 5.53 13.54 13.72
C ALA A 137 4.27 14.31 14.18
N GLN A 138 3.26 14.44 13.32
CA GLN A 138 1.96 15.05 13.61
C GLN A 138 0.96 14.00 14.14
N TYR A 139 1.35 13.29 15.19
CA TYR A 139 0.64 12.10 15.68
C TYR A 139 -0.79 12.39 16.12
N ASP A 140 -1.03 13.53 16.80
CA ASP A 140 -2.37 13.89 17.28
C ASP A 140 -3.35 14.14 16.14
N GLU A 141 -2.88 14.76 15.06
CA GLU A 141 -3.68 15.00 13.87
C GLU A 141 -4.00 13.69 13.14
N ALA A 142 -3.02 12.80 12.98
CA ALA A 142 -3.23 11.47 12.41
C ALA A 142 -4.27 10.68 13.21
N ILE A 143 -4.11 10.62 14.53
CA ILE A 143 -5.05 9.91 15.43
C ILE A 143 -6.45 10.51 15.32
N ARG A 144 -6.60 11.84 15.32
CA ARG A 144 -7.88 12.51 15.18
C ARG A 144 -8.61 12.12 13.89
N MET A 145 -7.92 12.18 12.74
CA MET A 145 -8.51 11.84 11.44
C MET A 145 -8.92 10.37 11.36
N LEU A 146 -8.07 9.46 11.85
CA LEU A 146 -8.36 8.03 11.88
C LEU A 146 -9.54 7.71 12.77
N MET A 147 -9.64 8.33 13.96
CA MET A 147 -10.76 8.16 14.87
C MET A 147 -12.08 8.69 14.32
N GLU A 148 -12.03 9.85 13.65
CA GLU A 148 -13.21 10.41 12.98
C GLU A 148 -13.75 9.47 11.91
N TYR A 149 -12.84 8.87 11.12
CA TYR A 149 -13.24 7.90 10.10
C TYR A 149 -13.72 6.57 10.72
N TYR A 150 -13.06 6.08 11.76
CA TYR A 150 -13.43 4.85 12.48
C TYR A 150 -14.85 4.89 13.06
N ASN A 151 -15.33 6.06 13.44
CA ASN A 151 -16.67 6.25 13.99
C ASN A 151 -17.79 6.28 12.94
N LYS A 152 -17.47 6.10 11.64
CA LYS A 152 -18.51 5.99 10.60
C LYS A 152 -19.32 4.69 10.76
N PRO A 153 -20.66 4.74 10.66
CA PRO A 153 -21.52 3.62 11.01
C PRO A 153 -21.47 2.41 10.05
N SER A 154 -20.88 2.55 8.88
CA SER A 154 -20.93 1.54 7.80
C SER A 154 -19.59 0.88 7.50
N LEU A 155 -18.64 0.88 8.45
CA LEU A 155 -17.33 0.25 8.22
C LEU A 155 -17.41 -1.27 8.35
N ASP A 156 -16.90 -1.97 7.32
CA ASP A 156 -16.65 -3.41 7.40
C ASP A 156 -15.47 -3.75 8.32
N ASP A 157 -15.34 -5.02 8.66
CA ASP A 157 -14.31 -5.45 9.62
C ASP A 157 -12.88 -5.34 9.03
N HIS A 158 -12.69 -5.51 7.72
CA HIS A 158 -11.40 -5.27 7.07
C HIS A 158 -10.98 -3.80 7.18
N SER A 159 -11.86 -2.86 6.87
CA SER A 159 -11.61 -1.42 7.04
C SER A 159 -11.28 -1.06 8.49
N LYS A 160 -11.99 -1.66 9.46
CA LYS A 160 -11.70 -1.48 10.89
C LYS A 160 -10.32 -2.01 11.26
N ALA A 161 -9.90 -3.15 10.74
CA ALA A 161 -8.58 -3.71 10.98
C ALA A 161 -7.48 -2.75 10.51
N MET A 162 -7.57 -2.24 9.29
CA MET A 162 -6.62 -1.27 8.74
C MET A 162 -6.53 0.01 9.56
N LEU A 163 -7.67 0.60 9.92
CA LEU A 163 -7.72 1.83 10.72
C LEU A 163 -7.13 1.64 12.12
N THR A 164 -7.51 0.55 12.80
CA THR A 164 -7.04 0.29 14.16
C THR A 164 -5.56 -0.10 14.20
N TYR A 165 -5.04 -0.76 13.16
CA TYR A 165 -3.61 -0.97 13.01
C TYR A 165 -2.87 0.36 12.88
N THR A 166 -3.30 1.24 11.97
CA THR A 166 -2.68 2.55 11.77
C THR A 166 -2.78 3.44 13.02
N LEU A 167 -3.90 3.37 13.74
CA LEU A 167 -4.05 4.02 15.06
C LEU A 167 -3.03 3.49 16.07
N SER A 168 -2.83 2.16 16.13
CA SER A 168 -1.83 1.58 17.04
C SER A 168 -0.43 2.10 16.78
N GLU A 169 -0.06 2.28 15.49
CA GLU A 169 1.23 2.85 15.10
C GLU A 169 1.34 4.34 15.49
N GLY A 170 0.29 5.12 15.27
CA GLY A 170 0.24 6.52 15.73
C GLY A 170 0.46 6.65 17.25
N TYR A 171 -0.23 5.84 18.05
CA TYR A 171 -0.05 5.81 19.51
C TYR A 171 1.33 5.30 19.92
N ARG A 172 1.88 4.29 19.23
CA ARG A 172 3.23 3.77 19.47
C ARG A 172 4.28 4.86 19.32
N LEU A 173 4.23 5.59 18.21
CA LEU A 173 5.19 6.65 17.89
C LEU A 173 5.03 7.89 18.77
N LYS A 174 3.80 8.14 19.24
CA LYS A 174 3.51 9.16 20.28
C LYS A 174 4.03 8.76 21.67
N GLY A 175 4.36 7.48 21.90
CA GLY A 175 4.82 6.96 23.19
C GLY A 175 3.71 6.49 24.11
N ASP A 176 2.45 6.46 23.65
CA ASP A 176 1.30 5.96 24.41
C ASP A 176 1.17 4.44 24.26
N LYS A 177 1.80 3.70 25.18
CA LYS A 177 1.76 2.23 25.20
C LYS A 177 0.38 1.64 25.47
N GLN A 178 -0.50 2.37 26.15
CA GLN A 178 -1.84 1.88 26.45
C GLN A 178 -2.73 1.99 25.21
N GLY A 179 -2.70 3.13 24.54
CA GLY A 179 -3.37 3.32 23.25
C GLY A 179 -2.89 2.33 22.19
N GLN A 180 -1.57 2.15 22.08
CA GLN A 180 -0.98 1.16 21.17
C GLN A 180 -1.56 -0.24 21.37
N LYS A 181 -1.52 -0.76 22.61
CA LYS A 181 -2.01 -2.11 22.92
C LYS A 181 -3.50 -2.26 22.65
N HIS A 182 -4.29 -1.24 23.01
CA HIS A 182 -5.74 -1.24 22.81
C HIS A 182 -6.09 -1.37 21.30
N TYR A 183 -5.55 -0.50 20.47
CA TYR A 183 -5.87 -0.50 19.03
C TYR A 183 -5.24 -1.68 18.28
N LEU A 184 -4.08 -2.20 18.70
CA LEU A 184 -3.52 -3.42 18.13
C LEU A 184 -4.41 -4.64 18.42
N ALA A 185 -4.98 -4.74 19.62
CA ALA A 185 -5.92 -5.80 19.95
C ALA A 185 -7.22 -5.69 19.13
N LEU A 186 -7.74 -4.48 18.93
CA LEU A 186 -8.91 -4.27 18.07
C LEU A 186 -8.64 -4.62 16.62
N SER A 187 -7.43 -4.33 16.11
CA SER A 187 -7.02 -4.72 14.76
C SER A 187 -7.04 -6.23 14.60
N ALA A 188 -6.41 -6.97 15.51
CA ALA A 188 -6.41 -8.43 15.47
C ALA A 188 -7.82 -9.05 15.54
N ILE A 189 -8.72 -8.47 16.34
CA ILE A 189 -10.12 -8.93 16.43
C ILE A 189 -10.87 -8.67 15.12
N ALA A 190 -10.64 -7.51 14.49
CA ALA A 190 -11.29 -7.15 13.24
C ALA A 190 -10.77 -8.02 12.07
N ASP A 191 -9.47 -8.30 12.03
CA ASP A 191 -8.87 -9.23 11.05
C ASP A 191 -9.47 -10.62 11.14
N LEU A 192 -9.60 -11.18 12.35
CA LEU A 192 -10.21 -12.50 12.56
C LEU A 192 -11.69 -12.58 12.15
N LYS A 193 -12.39 -11.43 12.11
CA LYS A 193 -13.79 -11.38 11.66
C LYS A 193 -13.91 -11.19 10.16
N SER A 194 -12.88 -10.65 9.52
CA SER A 194 -12.86 -10.41 8.06
C SER A 194 -12.36 -11.62 7.26
N ALA A 195 -11.71 -12.59 7.91
CA ALA A 195 -11.24 -13.84 7.33
C ALA A 195 -12.38 -14.84 7.13
#